data_e16d9778d78d0980235543c3ffc93c2a
#
_entry.id   e16d9778d78d0980235543c3ffc93c2a
#
_cell.length_a   1.000
_cell.length_b   1.000
_cell.length_c   1.000
_cell.angle_alpha   90.00
_cell.angle_beta   90.00
_cell.angle_gamma   90.00
#
_symmetry.space_group_name_H-M   'P 1'
#
loop_
_entity.id
_entity.type
_entity.pdbx_description
1 polymer ?
#
loop_
_entity_poly.entity_id
_entity_poly.type
_entity_poly.pdbx_seq_one_letter_code
_entity_poly.pdbx_strand_id
1 'polypeptide(L)'
;MKKSKIICVLACFFAVTFLLFSCGETEKIAPVDIADLSLSELEGYVAVAKYKDVSIALGEKSKEEAISDYLTANSKLNKLPEDAVEYYGAQLKEEYKYHAKQSGRDYDELLHELGLDEEALLKEARTLVYKDIIFAIIQKKESICITDEEKKNFFDRYVTKYAELYGYSEEYVRANLVDEVYQTMLYDKTMEYLIINNDVK
;
A
#
# COMPACT_ATOMS: atom_id res chain seq x y z
N MET A 1 -6.36 29.10 2.84
CA MET A 1 -5.74 28.27 1.80
C MET A 1 -4.69 27.33 2.44
N LYS A 2 -5.10 26.29 3.19
CA LYS A 2 -4.20 25.28 3.80
C LYS A 2 -4.81 23.86 3.81
N LYS A 3 -5.93 23.63 3.11
CA LYS A 3 -6.67 22.36 3.13
C LYS A 3 -6.21 21.31 2.07
N SER A 4 -5.36 21.71 1.12
CA SER A 4 -5.00 20.83 0.00
C SER A 4 -3.79 19.89 0.24
N LYS A 5 -3.01 20.11 1.31
CA LYS A 5 -1.77 19.33 1.54
C LYS A 5 -1.97 18.06 2.35
N ILE A 6 -3.06 17.94 3.12
CA ILE A 6 -3.31 16.75 3.95
C ILE A 6 -3.88 15.60 3.10
N ILE A 7 -4.64 15.92 2.07
CA ILE A 7 -5.30 14.91 1.20
C ILE A 7 -4.30 14.21 0.27
N CYS A 8 -3.22 14.88 -0.15
CA CYS A 8 -2.21 14.27 -1.04
C CYS A 8 -1.25 13.30 -0.34
N VAL A 9 -1.09 13.38 0.99
CA VAL A 9 -0.16 12.51 1.72
C VAL A 9 -0.79 11.15 2.07
N LEU A 10 -2.12 11.11 2.23
CA LEU A 10 -2.87 9.88 2.55
C LEU A 10 -3.05 8.93 1.34
N ALA A 11 -2.88 9.41 0.11
CA ALA A 11 -3.16 8.62 -1.09
C ALA A 11 -1.99 7.74 -1.57
N CYS A 12 -0.79 7.82 -0.99
CA CYS A 12 0.39 7.27 -1.63
C CYS A 12 1.02 6.04 -0.99
N PHE A 13 0.69 5.64 0.24
CA PHE A 13 1.40 4.51 0.85
C PHE A 13 0.57 3.79 1.91
N PHE A 14 -0.08 2.70 1.53
CA PHE A 14 -0.55 1.71 2.48
C PHE A 14 0.40 0.50 2.51
N ALA A 15 1.35 0.52 3.44
CA ALA A 15 1.86 -0.70 4.00
C ALA A 15 0.88 -1.10 5.12
N VAL A 16 0.27 -2.26 5.00
CA VAL A 16 -0.75 -2.78 5.91
C VAL A 16 -0.17 -2.92 7.31
N THR A 17 -0.63 -2.08 8.23
CA THR A 17 -0.22 -2.16 9.64
C THR A 17 -0.98 -3.26 10.36
N PHE A 18 -0.28 -4.31 10.74
CA PHE A 18 -0.79 -5.38 11.60
C PHE A 18 -0.88 -4.86 13.04
N LEU A 19 -2.03 -4.34 13.47
CA LEU A 19 -2.30 -4.10 14.88
C LEU A 19 -2.96 -5.33 15.49
N LEU A 20 -2.16 -6.13 16.21
CA LEU A 20 -2.66 -7.16 17.12
C LEU A 20 -3.31 -6.49 18.33
N PHE A 21 -4.59 -6.16 18.27
CA PHE A 21 -5.42 -6.00 19.45
C PHE A 21 -6.31 -7.22 19.61
N SER A 22 -5.83 -8.15 20.43
CA SER A 22 -6.62 -9.24 20.97
C SER A 22 -7.67 -8.69 21.93
N CYS A 23 -8.95 -8.80 21.58
CA CYS A 23 -10.00 -9.17 22.52
C CYS A 23 -11.28 -9.50 21.77
N GLY A 24 -11.66 -10.79 21.75
CA GLY A 24 -12.94 -11.30 21.23
C GLY A 24 -12.75 -12.43 20.23
N GLU A 25 -13.00 -13.65 20.70
CA GLU A 25 -12.98 -14.87 19.89
C GLU A 25 -14.06 -14.81 18.78
N THR A 26 -13.66 -14.45 17.60
CA THR A 26 -14.21 -14.95 16.35
C THR A 26 -13.04 -15.58 15.62
N GLU A 27 -13.18 -16.81 15.11
CA GLU A 27 -12.19 -17.42 14.22
C GLU A 27 -11.92 -16.45 13.08
N LYS A 28 -10.85 -15.67 13.21
CA LYS A 28 -10.37 -14.83 12.13
C LYS A 28 -9.72 -15.78 11.14
N ILE A 29 -10.42 -16.05 10.05
CA ILE A 29 -9.77 -16.59 8.85
C ILE A 29 -8.62 -15.60 8.54
N ALA A 30 -7.38 -16.09 8.60
CA ALA A 30 -6.25 -15.27 8.23
C ALA A 30 -6.48 -14.79 6.79
N PRO A 31 -6.39 -13.48 6.53
CA PRO A 31 -6.63 -12.97 5.18
C PRO A 31 -5.63 -13.61 4.22
N VAL A 32 -6.01 -13.74 2.96
CA VAL A 32 -5.08 -14.14 1.91
C VAL A 32 -4.00 -13.08 1.83
N ASP A 33 -2.77 -13.44 2.21
CA ASP A 33 -1.63 -12.58 1.98
C ASP A 33 -1.30 -12.60 0.47
N ILE A 34 -1.45 -11.45 -0.18
CA ILE A 34 -1.16 -11.27 -1.61
C ILE A 34 0.29 -11.69 -1.92
N ALA A 35 1.22 -11.48 -1.00
CA ALA A 35 2.62 -11.84 -1.16
C ALA A 35 2.83 -13.37 -1.24
N ASP A 36 1.99 -14.16 -0.57
CA ASP A 36 2.07 -15.62 -0.54
C ASP A 36 1.47 -16.29 -1.77
N LEU A 37 0.61 -15.59 -2.51
CA LEU A 37 -0.02 -16.14 -3.72
C LEU A 37 1.02 -16.46 -4.79
N SER A 38 0.85 -17.59 -5.47
CA SER A 38 1.66 -17.94 -6.63
C SER A 38 1.43 -16.96 -7.79
N LEU A 39 2.41 -16.85 -8.70
CA LEU A 39 2.26 -15.99 -9.88
C LEU A 39 1.01 -16.34 -10.70
N SER A 40 0.68 -17.62 -10.84
CA SER A 40 -0.50 -18.06 -11.60
C SER A 40 -1.82 -17.67 -10.95
N GLU A 41 -1.89 -17.66 -9.61
CA GLU A 41 -3.06 -17.19 -8.86
C GLU A 41 -3.23 -15.67 -9.03
N LEU A 42 -2.14 -14.91 -8.89
CA LEU A 42 -2.14 -13.47 -9.07
C LEU A 42 -2.58 -13.08 -10.50
N GLU A 43 -2.06 -13.78 -11.54
CA GLU A 43 -2.46 -13.55 -12.94
C GLU A 43 -3.92 -13.94 -13.20
N GLY A 44 -4.50 -14.80 -12.38
CA GLY A 44 -5.93 -15.08 -12.40
C GLY A 44 -6.78 -13.89 -11.94
N TYR A 45 -6.25 -13.04 -11.09
CA TYR A 45 -6.90 -11.81 -10.61
C TYR A 45 -6.68 -10.64 -11.56
N VAL A 46 -5.46 -10.43 -12.04
CA VAL A 46 -5.07 -9.26 -12.83
C VAL A 46 -4.17 -9.64 -14.00
N ALA A 47 -4.52 -9.16 -15.20
CA ALA A 47 -3.61 -9.15 -16.32
C ALA A 47 -2.87 -7.82 -16.37
N VAL A 48 -1.60 -7.82 -15.93
CA VAL A 48 -0.80 -6.60 -15.84
C VAL A 48 -0.46 -6.06 -17.22
N ALA A 49 -0.57 -4.75 -17.39
CA ALA A 49 -0.16 -4.01 -18.57
C ALA A 49 1.33 -4.19 -18.88
N LYS A 50 1.74 -3.79 -20.07
CA LYS A 50 3.17 -3.66 -20.37
C LYS A 50 3.80 -2.67 -19.39
N TYR A 51 4.83 -3.07 -18.65
CA TYR A 51 5.46 -2.30 -17.59
C TYR A 51 6.96 -2.04 -17.80
N LYS A 52 7.48 -2.38 -18.98
CA LYS A 52 8.87 -2.07 -19.42
C LYS A 52 8.84 -1.48 -20.82
N ASP A 53 9.81 -0.61 -21.13
CA ASP A 53 9.94 0.08 -22.41
C ASP A 53 8.66 0.82 -22.79
N VAL A 54 8.09 1.56 -21.84
CA VAL A 54 6.88 2.37 -22.04
C VAL A 54 7.23 3.83 -21.82
N SER A 55 6.66 4.72 -22.64
CA SER A 55 6.72 6.16 -22.40
C SER A 55 5.50 6.56 -21.56
N ILE A 56 5.75 7.11 -20.39
CA ILE A 56 4.73 7.49 -19.40
C ILE A 56 4.78 9.00 -19.22
N ALA A 57 3.65 9.68 -19.42
CA ALA A 57 3.53 11.11 -19.21
C ALA A 57 3.56 11.44 -17.71
N LEU A 58 4.50 12.30 -17.31
CA LEU A 58 4.67 12.69 -15.90
C LEU A 58 3.58 13.70 -15.46
N GLY A 59 3.28 14.69 -16.29
CA GLY A 59 2.40 15.79 -15.89
C GLY A 59 2.95 16.55 -14.68
N GLU A 60 2.07 16.80 -13.69
CA GLU A 60 2.42 17.44 -12.41
C GLU A 60 2.68 16.43 -11.26
N LYS A 61 2.79 15.14 -11.60
CA LYS A 61 2.94 14.03 -10.65
C LYS A 61 4.40 13.68 -10.41
N SER A 62 4.68 12.96 -9.32
CA SER A 62 5.96 12.27 -9.16
C SER A 62 6.07 11.12 -10.19
N LYS A 63 7.28 10.60 -10.41
CA LYS A 63 7.49 9.45 -11.30
C LYS A 63 6.77 8.21 -10.79
N GLU A 64 6.78 8.02 -9.49
CA GLU A 64 6.11 6.92 -8.79
C GLU A 64 4.61 6.97 -9.00
N GLU A 65 4.00 8.14 -8.82
CA GLU A 65 2.56 8.35 -9.05
C GLU A 65 2.20 8.12 -10.53
N ALA A 66 2.98 8.65 -11.45
CA ALA A 66 2.73 8.48 -12.89
C ALA A 66 2.79 7.01 -13.32
N ILE A 67 3.77 6.24 -12.80
CA ILE A 67 3.89 4.79 -13.04
C ILE A 67 2.72 4.04 -12.42
N SER A 68 2.38 4.32 -11.16
CA SER A 68 1.27 3.67 -10.46
C SER A 68 -0.05 3.88 -11.19
N ASP A 69 -0.31 5.11 -11.62
CA ASP A 69 -1.51 5.46 -12.36
C ASP A 69 -1.55 4.79 -13.74
N TYR A 70 -0.42 4.80 -14.46
CA TYR A 70 -0.31 4.11 -15.74
C TYR A 70 -0.62 2.62 -15.59
N LEU A 71 0.00 1.94 -14.64
CA LEU A 71 -0.21 0.52 -14.40
C LEU A 71 -1.65 0.21 -14.04
N THR A 72 -2.23 1.00 -13.12
CA THR A 72 -3.63 0.83 -12.68
C THR A 72 -4.62 1.06 -13.82
N ALA A 73 -4.39 2.08 -14.64
CA ALA A 73 -5.30 2.43 -15.74
C ALA A 73 -5.22 1.47 -16.92
N ASN A 74 -4.07 0.83 -17.17
CA ASN A 74 -3.84 0.00 -18.35
C ASN A 74 -3.83 -1.51 -18.08
N SER A 75 -3.77 -1.93 -16.80
CA SER A 75 -3.93 -3.34 -16.44
C SER A 75 -5.42 -3.72 -16.44
N LYS A 76 -5.68 -5.01 -16.70
CA LYS A 76 -7.05 -5.52 -16.75
C LYS A 76 -7.37 -6.29 -15.47
N LEU A 77 -8.29 -5.77 -14.70
CA LEU A 77 -8.88 -6.46 -13.56
C LEU A 77 -9.82 -7.56 -14.06
N ASN A 78 -9.60 -8.80 -13.63
CA ASN A 78 -10.51 -9.92 -13.88
C ASN A 78 -11.46 -10.10 -12.69
N LYS A 79 -10.92 -10.14 -11.48
CA LYS A 79 -11.64 -10.21 -10.19
C LYS A 79 -10.73 -9.77 -9.06
N LEU A 80 -11.27 -9.55 -7.87
CA LEU A 80 -10.48 -9.34 -6.64
C LEU A 80 -10.72 -10.50 -5.66
N PRO A 81 -9.74 -10.84 -4.81
CA PRO A 81 -9.96 -11.68 -3.64
C PRO A 81 -10.76 -10.87 -2.61
N GLU A 82 -12.05 -11.21 -2.43
CA GLU A 82 -12.95 -10.42 -1.58
C GLU A 82 -12.52 -10.43 -0.10
N ASP A 83 -11.94 -11.51 0.38
CA ASP A 83 -11.35 -11.61 1.73
C ASP A 83 -10.20 -10.64 1.94
N ALA A 84 -9.33 -10.45 0.95
CA ALA A 84 -8.32 -9.40 1.00
C ALA A 84 -8.95 -8.00 0.98
N VAL A 85 -9.99 -7.78 0.17
CA VAL A 85 -10.71 -6.49 0.14
C VAL A 85 -11.34 -6.16 1.49
N GLU A 86 -12.00 -7.13 2.11
CA GLU A 86 -12.60 -6.97 3.45
C GLU A 86 -11.53 -6.68 4.51
N TYR A 87 -10.39 -7.37 4.44
CA TYR A 87 -9.26 -7.14 5.34
C TYR A 87 -8.71 -5.73 5.19
N TYR A 88 -8.40 -5.27 3.97
CA TYR A 88 -7.91 -3.91 3.72
C TYR A 88 -8.92 -2.85 4.13
N GLY A 89 -10.22 -3.09 3.90
CA GLY A 89 -11.28 -2.21 4.36
C GLY A 89 -11.32 -2.07 5.89
N ALA A 90 -11.13 -3.18 6.61
CA ALA A 90 -11.05 -3.18 8.07
C ALA A 90 -9.80 -2.41 8.55
N GLN A 91 -8.65 -2.58 7.88
CA GLN A 91 -7.43 -1.84 8.22
C GLN A 91 -7.59 -0.32 8.01
N LEU A 92 -8.12 0.09 6.86
CA LEU A 92 -8.44 1.50 6.60
C LEU A 92 -9.32 2.09 7.69
N LYS A 93 -10.37 1.38 8.07
CA LYS A 93 -11.27 1.81 9.14
C LYS A 93 -10.55 2.02 10.48
N GLU A 94 -9.71 1.08 10.87
CA GLU A 94 -8.94 1.20 12.13
C GLU A 94 -7.93 2.35 12.06
N GLU A 95 -7.32 2.61 10.92
CA GLU A 95 -6.42 3.74 10.72
C GLU A 95 -7.17 5.07 10.85
N TYR A 96 -8.32 5.24 10.20
CA TYR A 96 -9.12 6.46 10.36
C TYR A 96 -9.61 6.66 11.80
N LYS A 97 -9.96 5.57 12.52
CA LYS A 97 -10.28 5.64 13.95
C LYS A 97 -9.07 6.10 14.78
N TYR A 98 -7.88 5.58 14.47
CA TYR A 98 -6.65 6.01 15.12
C TYR A 98 -6.40 7.52 14.91
N HIS A 99 -6.50 8.01 13.67
CA HIS A 99 -6.33 9.42 13.36
C HIS A 99 -7.40 10.32 14.00
N ALA A 100 -8.65 9.87 14.06
CA ALA A 100 -9.71 10.56 14.77
C ALA A 100 -9.35 10.73 16.26
N LYS A 101 -8.93 9.63 16.91
CA LYS A 101 -8.51 9.64 18.31
C LYS A 101 -7.30 10.57 18.56
N GLN A 102 -6.28 10.53 17.69
CA GLN A 102 -5.10 11.40 17.83
C GLN A 102 -5.44 12.88 17.66
N SER A 103 -6.41 13.20 16.82
CA SER A 103 -6.89 14.59 16.61
C SER A 103 -7.98 15.02 17.60
N GLY A 104 -8.37 14.17 18.55
CA GLY A 104 -9.45 14.45 19.52
C GLY A 104 -10.82 14.56 18.87
N ARG A 105 -11.07 13.91 17.75
CA ARG A 105 -12.31 13.92 16.97
C ARG A 105 -13.05 12.60 17.10
N ASP A 106 -14.35 12.65 16.82
CA ASP A 106 -15.13 11.46 16.56
C ASP A 106 -14.80 10.89 15.18
N TYR A 107 -14.90 9.55 15.03
CA TYR A 107 -14.60 8.87 13.77
C TYR A 107 -15.55 9.30 12.64
N ASP A 108 -16.85 9.35 12.92
CA ASP A 108 -17.85 9.70 11.90
C ASP A 108 -17.73 11.17 11.50
N GLU A 109 -17.40 12.07 12.46
CA GLU A 109 -17.10 13.47 12.18
C GLU A 109 -15.88 13.61 11.25
N LEU A 110 -14.81 12.84 11.51
CA LEU A 110 -13.62 12.86 10.68
C LEU A 110 -13.94 12.41 9.25
N LEU A 111 -14.64 11.28 9.08
CA LEU A 111 -15.03 10.80 7.75
C LEU A 111 -15.90 11.82 7.02
N HIS A 112 -16.89 12.38 7.69
CA HIS A 112 -17.76 13.41 7.10
C HIS A 112 -16.97 14.64 6.64
N GLU A 113 -16.01 15.13 7.45
CA GLU A 113 -15.16 16.26 7.07
C GLU A 113 -14.28 15.95 5.84
N LEU A 114 -13.86 14.71 5.68
CA LEU A 114 -13.06 14.24 4.53
C LEU A 114 -13.94 13.93 3.30
N GLY A 115 -15.25 13.92 3.45
CA GLY A 115 -16.20 13.53 2.40
C GLY A 115 -16.16 12.02 2.10
N LEU A 116 -15.83 11.22 3.12
CA LEU A 116 -15.74 9.77 3.04
C LEU A 116 -16.92 9.12 3.78
N ASP A 117 -17.24 7.92 3.36
CA ASP A 117 -18.17 7.00 4.01
C ASP A 117 -17.62 5.57 3.92
N GLU A 118 -18.32 4.62 4.50
CA GLU A 118 -17.92 3.20 4.49
C GLU A 118 -17.83 2.63 3.07
N GLU A 119 -18.63 3.12 2.12
CA GLU A 119 -18.57 2.70 0.72
C GLU A 119 -17.30 3.23 0.04
N ALA A 120 -16.93 4.49 0.34
CA ALA A 120 -15.69 5.09 -0.14
C ALA A 120 -14.47 4.33 0.39
N LEU A 121 -14.46 3.95 1.68
CA LEU A 121 -13.39 3.15 2.26
C LEU A 121 -13.27 1.76 1.59
N LEU A 122 -14.39 1.11 1.33
CA LEU A 122 -14.38 -0.19 0.64
C LEU A 122 -13.88 -0.05 -0.81
N LYS A 123 -14.24 1.03 -1.50
CA LYS A 123 -13.73 1.34 -2.83
C LYS A 123 -12.22 1.60 -2.81
N GLU A 124 -11.73 2.29 -1.80
CA GLU A 124 -10.29 2.51 -1.59
C GLU A 124 -9.58 1.19 -1.34
N ALA A 125 -10.11 0.33 -0.46
CA ALA A 125 -9.58 -1.01 -0.22
C ALA A 125 -9.47 -1.84 -1.51
N ARG A 126 -10.49 -1.83 -2.36
CA ARG A 126 -10.45 -2.50 -3.69
C ARG A 126 -9.32 -1.95 -4.57
N THR A 127 -9.11 -0.65 -4.54
CA THR A 127 -8.04 -0.01 -5.32
C THR A 127 -6.65 -0.42 -4.80
N LEU A 128 -6.49 -0.49 -3.48
CA LEU A 128 -5.24 -0.92 -2.86
C LEU A 128 -4.93 -2.39 -3.18
N VAL A 129 -5.88 -3.29 -2.96
CA VAL A 129 -5.72 -4.72 -3.31
C VAL A 129 -5.36 -4.89 -4.80
N TYR A 130 -6.01 -4.14 -5.69
CA TYR A 130 -5.70 -4.17 -7.12
C TYR A 130 -4.26 -3.73 -7.41
N LYS A 131 -3.79 -2.65 -6.80
CA LYS A 131 -2.42 -2.16 -6.95
C LYS A 131 -1.42 -3.18 -6.41
N ASP A 132 -1.66 -3.73 -5.23
CA ASP A 132 -0.76 -4.70 -4.60
C ASP A 132 -0.62 -5.98 -5.42
N ILE A 133 -1.71 -6.46 -6.05
CA ILE A 133 -1.64 -7.59 -6.99
C ILE A 133 -0.77 -7.24 -8.21
N ILE A 134 -0.91 -6.04 -8.79
CA ILE A 134 -0.07 -5.60 -9.92
C ILE A 134 1.40 -5.62 -9.50
N PHE A 135 1.74 -5.04 -8.35
CA PHE A 135 3.11 -5.00 -7.84
C PHE A 135 3.66 -6.40 -7.54
N ALA A 136 2.87 -7.26 -6.89
CA ALA A 136 3.27 -8.63 -6.59
C ALA A 136 3.55 -9.45 -7.86
N ILE A 137 2.76 -9.27 -8.92
CA ILE A 137 3.01 -9.91 -10.22
C ILE A 137 4.36 -9.44 -10.80
N ILE A 138 4.63 -8.14 -10.80
CA ILE A 138 5.88 -7.58 -11.33
C ILE A 138 7.07 -8.09 -10.51
N GLN A 139 6.99 -8.05 -9.18
CA GLN A 139 8.01 -8.54 -8.27
C GLN A 139 8.36 -10.02 -8.54
N LYS A 140 7.34 -10.86 -8.66
CA LYS A 140 7.55 -12.29 -8.95
C LYS A 140 8.11 -12.53 -10.35
N LYS A 141 7.63 -11.82 -11.38
CA LYS A 141 8.14 -11.95 -12.75
C LYS A 141 9.60 -11.51 -12.89
N GLU A 142 9.96 -10.45 -12.20
CA GLU A 142 11.30 -9.85 -12.29
C GLU A 142 12.23 -10.34 -11.16
N SER A 143 11.75 -11.24 -10.31
CA SER A 143 12.49 -11.77 -9.15
C SER A 143 12.99 -10.65 -8.21
N ILE A 144 12.18 -9.59 -8.06
CA ILE A 144 12.49 -8.48 -7.15
C ILE A 144 12.18 -8.94 -5.73
N CYS A 145 13.18 -8.97 -4.89
CA CYS A 145 13.06 -9.31 -3.48
C CYS A 145 14.04 -8.49 -2.65
N ILE A 146 13.82 -8.41 -1.36
CA ILE A 146 14.78 -7.80 -0.41
C ILE A 146 15.68 -8.89 0.13
N THR A 147 16.97 -8.76 -0.14
CA THR A 147 17.98 -9.70 0.35
C THR A 147 18.28 -9.48 1.84
N ASP A 148 18.85 -10.49 2.51
CA ASP A 148 19.25 -10.35 3.92
C ASP A 148 20.32 -9.27 4.11
N GLU A 149 21.18 -9.06 3.12
CA GLU A 149 22.17 -7.98 3.13
C GLU A 149 21.49 -6.60 3.05
N GLU A 150 20.49 -6.42 2.19
CA GLU A 150 19.71 -5.19 2.10
C GLU A 150 18.94 -4.93 3.38
N LYS A 151 18.28 -5.95 3.94
CA LYS A 151 17.62 -5.84 5.25
C LYS A 151 18.59 -5.32 6.30
N LYS A 152 19.76 -5.94 6.43
CA LYS A 152 20.78 -5.53 7.40
C LYS A 152 21.30 -4.10 7.18
N ASN A 153 21.55 -3.73 5.92
CA ASN A 153 22.21 -2.45 5.60
C ASN A 153 21.27 -1.26 5.59
N PHE A 154 19.98 -1.48 5.34
CA PHE A 154 19.03 -0.40 5.11
C PHE A 154 17.89 -0.33 6.12
N PHE A 155 17.72 -1.35 6.97
CA PHE A 155 16.61 -1.43 7.93
C PHE A 155 16.47 -0.16 8.77
N ASP A 156 17.55 0.31 9.38
CA ASP A 156 17.52 1.50 10.24
C ASP A 156 17.04 2.74 9.50
N ARG A 157 17.52 2.95 8.28
CA ARG A 157 17.06 4.07 7.45
C ARG A 157 15.57 4.00 7.13
N TYR A 158 15.08 2.80 6.86
CA TYR A 158 13.67 2.60 6.56
C TYR A 158 12.78 2.65 7.79
N VAL A 159 13.29 2.26 8.97
CA VAL A 159 12.60 2.51 10.25
C VAL A 159 12.39 4.01 10.47
N THR A 160 13.44 4.81 10.30
CA THR A 160 13.33 6.28 10.40
C THR A 160 12.36 6.85 9.38
N LYS A 161 12.49 6.45 8.10
CA LYS A 161 11.58 6.87 7.02
C LYS A 161 10.12 6.53 7.35
N TYR A 162 9.86 5.32 7.81
CA TYR A 162 8.52 4.84 8.16
C TYR A 162 7.96 5.60 9.37
N ALA A 163 8.76 5.77 10.40
CA ALA A 163 8.38 6.52 11.60
C ALA A 163 7.99 7.98 11.29
N GLU A 164 8.80 8.67 10.48
CA GLU A 164 8.51 10.04 10.04
C GLU A 164 7.25 10.11 9.17
N LEU A 165 7.06 9.18 8.24
CA LEU A 165 5.93 9.18 7.31
C LEU A 165 4.59 9.00 8.01
N TYR A 166 4.54 8.12 9.01
CA TYR A 166 3.30 7.74 9.70
C TYR A 166 3.16 8.33 11.10
N GLY A 167 4.14 9.11 11.56
CA GLY A 167 4.10 9.76 12.88
C GLY A 167 4.27 8.81 14.07
N TYR A 168 4.95 7.67 13.86
CA TYR A 168 5.29 6.73 14.93
C TYR A 168 6.66 7.05 15.55
N SER A 169 6.94 6.48 16.74
CA SER A 169 8.31 6.44 17.24
C SER A 169 9.10 5.32 16.57
N GLU A 170 10.40 5.50 16.34
CA GLU A 170 11.25 4.44 15.80
C GLU A 170 11.22 3.18 16.66
N GLU A 171 11.15 3.32 18.00
CA GLU A 171 11.06 2.21 18.94
C GLU A 171 9.79 1.37 18.68
N TYR A 172 8.66 2.04 18.46
CA TYR A 172 7.41 1.37 18.13
C TYR A 172 7.49 0.63 16.79
N VAL A 173 8.06 1.27 15.76
CA VAL A 173 8.25 0.66 14.44
C VAL A 173 9.13 -0.58 14.54
N ARG A 174 10.26 -0.51 15.25
CA ARG A 174 11.17 -1.66 15.44
C ARG A 174 10.52 -2.82 16.18
N ALA A 175 9.65 -2.53 17.14
CA ALA A 175 9.01 -3.55 17.95
C ALA A 175 7.80 -4.22 17.28
N ASN A 176 7.09 -3.50 16.40
CA ASN A 176 5.77 -3.91 15.96
C ASN A 176 5.54 -3.89 14.43
N LEU A 177 6.40 -3.20 13.67
CA LEU A 177 6.15 -2.91 12.25
C LEU A 177 7.33 -3.29 11.34
N VAL A 178 8.02 -4.39 11.67
CA VAL A 178 9.20 -4.85 10.92
C VAL A 178 8.83 -5.30 9.50
N ASP A 179 7.73 -6.01 9.36
CA ASP A 179 7.27 -6.52 8.08
C ASP A 179 6.82 -5.37 7.17
N GLU A 180 6.16 -4.36 7.72
CA GLU A 180 5.76 -3.15 7.00
C GLU A 180 6.97 -2.34 6.51
N VAL A 181 8.03 -2.31 7.32
CA VAL A 181 9.31 -1.71 6.90
C VAL A 181 9.88 -2.48 5.70
N TYR A 182 9.86 -3.81 5.73
CA TYR A 182 10.34 -4.62 4.60
C TYR A 182 9.44 -4.48 3.36
N GLN A 183 8.13 -4.38 3.52
CA GLN A 183 7.22 -4.09 2.40
C GLN A 183 7.51 -2.71 1.78
N THR A 184 7.80 -1.70 2.60
CA THR A 184 8.20 -0.38 2.10
C THR A 184 9.50 -0.46 1.31
N MET A 185 10.50 -1.21 1.81
CA MET A 185 11.74 -1.44 1.06
C MET A 185 11.49 -2.13 -0.29
N LEU A 186 10.64 -3.15 -0.29
CA LEU A 186 10.30 -3.91 -1.50
C LEU A 186 9.55 -3.03 -2.52
N TYR A 187 8.64 -2.20 -2.05
CA TYR A 187 7.93 -1.24 -2.89
C TYR A 187 8.91 -0.25 -3.54
N ASP A 188 9.78 0.40 -2.76
CA ASP A 188 10.77 1.35 -3.28
C ASP A 188 11.67 0.68 -4.33
N LYS A 189 12.13 -0.54 -4.07
CA LYS A 189 12.96 -1.31 -5.01
C LYS A 189 12.21 -1.63 -6.31
N THR A 190 10.93 -1.95 -6.20
CA THR A 190 10.07 -2.20 -7.36
C THR A 190 9.85 -0.93 -8.17
N MET A 191 9.62 0.21 -7.50
CA MET A 191 9.49 1.51 -8.15
C MET A 191 10.78 1.94 -8.82
N GLU A 192 11.92 1.78 -8.18
CA GLU A 192 13.23 2.04 -8.79
C GLU A 192 13.43 1.23 -10.07
N TYR A 193 13.11 -0.07 -10.02
CA TYR A 193 13.13 -0.94 -11.19
C TYR A 193 12.24 -0.40 -12.32
N LEU A 194 11.01 -0.01 -12.01
CA LEU A 194 10.06 0.52 -12.99
C LEU A 194 10.50 1.86 -13.58
N ILE A 195 11.07 2.76 -12.76
CA ILE A 195 11.59 4.06 -13.22
C ILE A 195 12.76 3.87 -14.19
N ILE A 196 13.66 2.94 -13.89
CA ILE A 196 14.85 2.68 -14.73
C ILE A 196 14.46 2.05 -16.07
N ASN A 197 13.42 1.22 -16.10
CA ASN A 197 12.99 0.47 -17.29
C ASN A 197 11.92 1.17 -18.12
N ASN A 198 11.60 2.45 -17.82
CA ASN A 198 10.61 3.23 -18.55
C ASN A 198 11.09 4.67 -18.81
N ASP A 199 10.52 5.28 -19.86
CA ASP A 199 10.74 6.69 -20.19
C ASP A 199 9.62 7.53 -19.54
N VAL A 200 9.88 8.02 -18.32
CA VAL A 200 8.93 8.83 -17.54
C VAL A 200 9.29 10.31 -17.65
N LYS A 201 8.50 11.05 -18.45
CA LYS A 201 8.75 12.46 -18.80
C LYS A 201 7.47 13.28 -19.01
#